data_00059cb632d182f1130340518e6144bf
#
_entry.id   00059cb632d182f1130340518e6144bf
#
_cell.length_a   1.000
_cell.length_b   1.000
_cell.length_c   1.000
_cell.angle_alpha   90.00
_cell.angle_beta   90.00
_cell.angle_gamma   90.00
#
_symmetry.space_group_name_H-M   'P 1'
#
loop_
_entity.id
_entity.type
_entity.pdbx_description
1 polymer ?
#
loop_
_entity_poly.entity_id
_entity_poly.type
_entity_poly.pdbx_seq_one_letter_code
_entity_poly.pdbx_strand_id
1 'polypeptide(L)'
;MSATAQTLRPPSRTLMFLEGRAIHELGAFLGALPLLSLAPKGDGHPVLVLPGLVASDTSTRPLRSFLGSRGYAVSGWRQGRNLGLRDGVQHAMVDLVRELSDTSGRKISLVGWSLGGLYARQLAKMMPDRVRSVITLGSPFAGNPKATNAWRVYEMASGRRADEEDGRFGGSLSETPPVPTTAIFSRTDGICAWQGCMEKPSARSENVEVESSHCGMGHHPAVAYAVADRLAQPEGKWAPFDRSGWRSMVYPDPAR
;
A
#
# COMPACT_ATOMS: atom_id res chain seq x y z
N MET A 1 6.89 -25.13 -20.66
CA MET A 1 5.60 -24.66 -21.17
C MET A 1 5.45 -23.21 -20.74
N SER A 2 5.62 -22.29 -21.68
CA SER A 2 5.56 -20.83 -21.41
C SER A 2 4.11 -20.46 -21.14
N ALA A 3 3.77 -20.13 -19.88
CA ALA A 3 2.49 -19.51 -19.56
C ALA A 3 2.46 -18.16 -20.27
N THR A 4 1.60 -18.03 -21.26
CA THR A 4 1.27 -16.79 -21.96
C THR A 4 1.00 -15.74 -20.91
N ALA A 5 1.88 -14.75 -20.81
CA ALA A 5 1.66 -13.58 -19.95
C ALA A 5 0.35 -12.93 -20.42
N GLN A 6 -0.74 -13.17 -19.68
CA GLN A 6 -2.00 -12.47 -19.91
C GLN A 6 -1.70 -10.98 -19.85
N THR A 7 -1.86 -10.28 -20.97
CA THR A 7 -1.72 -8.83 -21.00
C THR A 7 -2.82 -8.23 -20.11
N LEU A 8 -2.44 -7.84 -18.90
CA LEU A 8 -3.37 -7.20 -17.97
C LEU A 8 -3.98 -5.97 -18.64
N ARG A 9 -5.29 -5.82 -18.47
CA ARG A 9 -6.07 -4.67 -18.98
C ARG A 9 -6.52 -3.80 -17.82
N PRO A 10 -6.70 -2.50 -18.04
CA PRO A 10 -7.32 -1.61 -17.05
C PRO A 10 -8.69 -2.14 -16.62
N PRO A 11 -9.13 -1.84 -15.38
CA PRO A 11 -10.49 -2.14 -14.91
C PRO A 11 -11.58 -1.55 -15.82
N SER A 12 -12.77 -2.13 -15.77
CA SER A 12 -13.91 -1.69 -16.57
C SER A 12 -14.33 -0.25 -16.21
N ARG A 13 -14.98 0.43 -17.17
CA ARG A 13 -15.55 1.77 -16.94
C ARG A 13 -16.59 1.77 -15.81
N THR A 14 -17.32 0.67 -15.64
CA THR A 14 -18.28 0.52 -14.53
C THR A 14 -17.57 0.55 -13.19
N LEU A 15 -16.50 -0.21 -13.01
CA LEU A 15 -15.70 -0.17 -11.78
C LEU A 15 -15.09 1.22 -11.55
N MET A 16 -14.60 1.87 -12.60
CA MET A 16 -14.08 3.23 -12.51
C MET A 16 -15.18 4.23 -12.06
N PHE A 17 -16.40 4.10 -12.55
CA PHE A 17 -17.53 4.93 -12.09
C PHE A 17 -17.85 4.66 -10.61
N LEU A 18 -17.76 3.41 -10.17
CA LEU A 18 -17.99 3.00 -8.79
C LEU A 18 -16.92 3.46 -7.80
N GLU A 19 -15.84 4.08 -8.26
CA GLU A 19 -14.85 4.71 -7.36
C GLU A 19 -15.46 5.83 -6.49
N GLY A 20 -16.58 6.44 -6.93
CA GLY A 20 -17.34 7.39 -6.14
C GLY A 20 -17.82 6.86 -4.78
N ARG A 21 -17.90 5.52 -4.61
CA ARG A 21 -18.25 4.91 -3.31
C ARG A 21 -17.21 5.14 -2.21
N ALA A 22 -16.01 5.63 -2.53
CA ALA A 22 -15.00 6.04 -1.55
C ALA A 22 -15.56 6.98 -0.48
N ILE A 23 -16.55 7.83 -0.82
CA ILE A 23 -17.22 8.72 0.15
C ILE A 23 -18.01 7.89 1.19
N HIS A 24 -18.71 6.86 0.76
CA HIS A 24 -19.44 5.96 1.66
C HIS A 24 -18.47 5.12 2.51
N GLU A 25 -17.35 4.69 1.92
CA GLU A 25 -16.29 3.97 2.63
C GLU A 25 -15.66 4.83 3.73
N LEU A 26 -15.49 6.14 3.49
CA LEU A 26 -15.07 7.09 4.54
C LEU A 26 -16.12 7.18 5.66
N GLY A 27 -17.40 7.27 5.32
CA GLY A 27 -18.49 7.25 6.31
C GLY A 27 -18.49 5.96 7.13
N ALA A 28 -18.32 4.81 6.47
CA ALA A 28 -18.21 3.51 7.13
C ALA A 28 -16.97 3.42 8.04
N PHE A 29 -15.84 3.97 7.61
CA PHE A 29 -14.62 4.05 8.43
C PHE A 29 -14.85 4.85 9.70
N LEU A 30 -15.45 6.03 9.60
CA LEU A 30 -15.74 6.88 10.76
C LEU A 30 -16.74 6.19 11.71
N GLY A 31 -17.78 5.54 11.19
CA GLY A 31 -18.75 4.76 11.97
C GLY A 31 -18.14 3.51 12.63
N ALA A 32 -17.11 2.93 12.00
CA ALA A 32 -16.43 1.74 12.52
C ALA A 32 -15.30 2.05 13.53
N LEU A 33 -14.95 3.31 13.79
CA LEU A 33 -13.86 3.67 14.71
C LEU A 33 -13.98 3.01 16.10
N PRO A 34 -15.18 2.88 16.72
CA PRO A 34 -15.33 2.16 17.99
C PRO A 34 -14.89 0.70 17.90
N LEU A 35 -15.26 -0.02 16.81
CA LEU A 35 -14.84 -1.40 16.57
C LEU A 35 -13.35 -1.48 16.22
N LEU A 36 -12.85 -0.57 15.42
CA LEU A 36 -11.44 -0.47 15.09
C LEU A 36 -10.55 -0.15 16.31
N SER A 37 -11.13 0.42 17.37
CA SER A 37 -10.42 0.58 18.65
C SER A 37 -10.03 -0.75 19.30
N LEU A 38 -10.63 -1.87 18.88
CA LEU A 38 -10.31 -3.24 19.31
C LEU A 38 -9.23 -3.89 18.45
N ALA A 39 -8.81 -3.26 17.34
CA ALA A 39 -7.72 -3.77 16.50
C ALA A 39 -6.41 -3.88 17.31
N PRO A 40 -5.48 -4.76 16.90
CA PRO A 40 -4.22 -4.93 17.61
C PRO A 40 -3.50 -3.61 17.89
N LYS A 41 -2.92 -3.49 19.07
CA LYS A 41 -2.12 -2.32 19.47
C LYS A 41 -0.71 -2.43 18.92
N GLY A 42 -0.13 -1.28 18.58
CA GLY A 42 1.25 -1.16 18.17
C GLY A 42 2.23 -1.19 19.35
N ASP A 43 3.48 -1.38 19.01
CA ASP A 43 4.63 -1.40 19.92
C ASP A 43 5.42 -0.08 19.91
N GLY A 44 4.85 0.98 19.33
CA GLY A 44 5.48 2.30 19.22
C GLY A 44 6.48 2.46 18.09
N HIS A 45 6.73 1.43 17.24
CA HIS A 45 7.67 1.58 16.15
C HIS A 45 7.19 2.59 15.09
N PRO A 46 8.13 3.23 14.36
CA PRO A 46 7.77 4.23 13.37
C PRO A 46 7.10 3.59 12.14
N VAL A 47 6.06 4.26 11.65
CA VAL A 47 5.33 3.89 10.44
C VAL A 47 5.29 5.08 9.49
N LEU A 48 5.81 4.91 8.28
CA LEU A 48 5.75 5.91 7.22
C LEU A 48 4.62 5.56 6.25
N VAL A 49 3.67 6.49 6.05
CA VAL A 49 2.56 6.31 5.12
C VAL A 49 2.78 7.16 3.87
N LEU A 50 2.83 6.51 2.71
CA LEU A 50 3.13 7.11 1.41
C LEU A 50 1.83 7.22 0.58
N PRO A 51 1.46 8.42 0.11
CA PRO A 51 0.21 8.65 -0.60
C PRO A 51 0.27 8.17 -2.06
N GLY A 52 -0.90 7.93 -2.64
CA GLY A 52 -1.08 7.63 -4.06
C GLY A 52 -0.80 8.83 -4.99
N LEU A 53 -0.92 8.60 -6.30
CA LEU A 53 -0.79 9.63 -7.32
C LEU A 53 -1.80 10.77 -7.06
N VAL A 54 -1.37 12.02 -7.26
CA VAL A 54 -2.07 13.28 -7.00
C VAL A 54 -2.60 13.47 -5.57
N ALA A 55 -2.44 12.46 -4.71
CA ALA A 55 -2.78 12.53 -3.29
C ALA A 55 -1.66 13.21 -2.47
N SER A 56 -1.92 13.46 -1.19
CA SER A 56 -0.97 14.08 -0.26
C SER A 56 -1.16 13.48 1.14
N ASP A 57 -0.43 13.99 2.12
CA ASP A 57 -0.62 13.60 3.53
C ASP A 57 -2.04 13.86 4.03
N THR A 58 -2.79 14.77 3.43
CA THR A 58 -4.21 14.98 3.76
C THR A 58 -5.04 13.75 3.43
N SER A 59 -4.80 13.11 2.28
CA SER A 59 -5.54 11.91 1.85
C SER A 59 -5.26 10.69 2.75
N THR A 60 -4.06 10.60 3.33
CA THR A 60 -3.68 9.50 4.24
C THR A 60 -3.98 9.79 5.71
N ARG A 61 -4.48 10.99 6.02
CA ARG A 61 -4.75 11.42 7.41
C ARG A 61 -5.66 10.48 8.18
N PRO A 62 -6.78 9.96 7.62
CA PRO A 62 -7.65 9.03 8.35
C PRO A 62 -6.89 7.78 8.83
N LEU A 63 -6.15 7.12 7.92
CA LEU A 63 -5.35 5.95 8.26
C LEU A 63 -4.24 6.29 9.26
N ARG A 64 -3.51 7.39 9.05
CA ARG A 64 -2.43 7.81 9.97
C ARG A 64 -2.95 8.13 11.36
N SER A 65 -4.09 8.83 11.48
CA SER A 65 -4.72 9.12 12.77
C SER A 65 -5.16 7.85 13.47
N PHE A 66 -5.76 6.91 12.75
CA PHE A 66 -6.12 5.61 13.29
C PHE A 66 -4.89 4.85 13.80
N LEU A 67 -3.83 4.70 13.01
CA LEU A 67 -2.61 3.99 13.42
C LEU A 67 -1.94 4.68 14.63
N GLY A 68 -1.94 6.01 14.67
CA GLY A 68 -1.47 6.77 15.83
C GLY A 68 -2.28 6.42 17.10
N SER A 69 -3.61 6.29 16.98
CA SER A 69 -4.47 5.86 18.09
C SER A 69 -4.22 4.42 18.54
N ARG A 70 -3.62 3.60 17.64
CA ARG A 70 -3.18 2.23 17.98
C ARG A 70 -1.79 2.19 18.60
N GLY A 71 -1.12 3.33 18.78
CA GLY A 71 0.14 3.42 19.50
C GLY A 71 1.39 3.39 18.60
N TYR A 72 1.26 3.63 17.29
CA TYR A 72 2.41 3.75 16.38
C TYR A 72 2.94 5.18 16.29
N ALA A 73 4.23 5.37 16.06
CA ALA A 73 4.83 6.66 15.71
C ALA A 73 4.66 6.93 14.22
N VAL A 74 3.52 7.51 13.81
CA VAL A 74 3.14 7.60 12.39
C VAL A 74 3.58 8.91 11.75
N SER A 75 4.25 8.81 10.61
CA SER A 75 4.63 9.94 9.75
C SER A 75 3.94 9.86 8.40
N GLY A 76 3.65 11.04 7.81
CA GLY A 76 3.39 11.17 6.38
C GLY A 76 4.69 11.36 5.59
N TRP A 77 4.60 11.39 4.25
CA TRP A 77 5.74 11.47 3.36
C TRP A 77 6.37 12.87 3.25
N ARG A 78 5.69 13.92 3.71
CA ARG A 78 6.17 15.31 3.83
C ARG A 78 6.58 16.00 2.51
N GLN A 79 6.19 15.46 1.34
CA GLN A 79 6.57 15.99 0.02
C GLN A 79 5.40 16.70 -0.70
N GLY A 80 4.32 17.07 0.05
CA GLY A 80 3.15 17.70 -0.52
C GLY A 80 2.33 16.74 -1.39
N ARG A 81 1.95 17.17 -2.60
CA ARG A 81 1.18 16.34 -3.54
C ARG A 81 2.10 15.39 -4.31
N ASN A 82 1.76 14.10 -4.31
CA ASN A 82 2.50 13.09 -5.07
C ASN A 82 2.20 13.22 -6.58
N LEU A 83 3.12 13.83 -7.30
CA LEU A 83 3.03 14.02 -8.74
C LEU A 83 3.99 13.09 -9.51
N GLY A 84 4.30 11.92 -8.95
CA GLY A 84 5.27 11.00 -9.52
C GLY A 84 6.70 11.23 -9.01
N LEU A 85 7.61 10.42 -9.48
CA LEU A 85 9.02 10.47 -9.09
C LEU A 85 9.73 11.63 -9.80
N ARG A 86 9.54 12.84 -9.29
CA ARG A 86 10.25 14.04 -9.73
C ARG A 86 11.65 14.10 -9.13
N ASP A 87 12.48 15.00 -9.67
CA ASP A 87 13.84 15.19 -9.18
C ASP A 87 13.82 15.58 -7.68
N GLY A 88 14.70 14.93 -6.91
CA GLY A 88 14.80 15.11 -5.46
C GLY A 88 13.82 14.26 -4.62
N VAL A 89 12.67 13.83 -5.15
CA VAL A 89 11.66 13.08 -4.36
C VAL A 89 12.23 11.76 -3.82
N GLN A 90 12.99 11.05 -4.63
CA GLN A 90 13.62 9.80 -4.18
C GLN A 90 14.58 10.04 -3.03
N HIS A 91 15.48 11.02 -3.14
CA HIS A 91 16.43 11.37 -2.09
C HIS A 91 15.70 11.79 -0.80
N ALA A 92 14.67 12.64 -0.92
CA ALA A 92 13.89 13.08 0.23
C ALA A 92 13.18 11.90 0.94
N MET A 93 12.69 10.90 0.20
CA MET A 93 12.12 9.69 0.81
C MET A 93 13.20 8.84 1.51
N VAL A 94 14.37 8.67 0.91
CA VAL A 94 15.51 7.95 1.52
C VAL A 94 15.95 8.64 2.80
N ASP A 95 16.09 9.97 2.78
CA ASP A 95 16.49 10.75 3.94
C ASP A 95 15.43 10.70 5.05
N LEU A 96 14.14 10.71 4.69
CA LEU A 96 13.06 10.54 5.66
C LEU A 96 13.08 9.15 6.33
N VAL A 97 13.34 8.08 5.56
CA VAL A 97 13.52 6.73 6.12
C VAL A 97 14.69 6.69 7.10
N ARG A 98 15.83 7.32 6.75
CA ARG A 98 16.99 7.44 7.66
C ARG A 98 16.63 8.20 8.91
N GLU A 99 16.06 9.41 8.77
CA GLU A 99 15.65 10.26 9.89
C GLU A 99 14.77 9.50 10.88
N LEU A 100 13.70 8.85 10.39
CA LEU A 100 12.75 8.13 11.27
C LEU A 100 13.39 6.91 11.94
N SER A 101 14.23 6.17 11.22
CA SER A 101 14.93 5.01 11.77
C SER A 101 15.99 5.43 12.80
N ASP A 102 16.81 6.44 12.50
CA ASP A 102 17.88 6.91 13.38
C ASP A 102 17.31 7.57 14.66
N THR A 103 16.26 8.40 14.52
CA THR A 103 15.61 9.04 15.66
C THR A 103 14.96 8.04 16.62
N SER A 104 14.38 6.96 16.08
CA SER A 104 13.71 5.95 16.93
C SER A 104 14.65 4.84 17.41
N GLY A 105 15.82 4.67 16.80
CA GLY A 105 16.69 3.52 16.99
C GLY A 105 16.08 2.19 16.55
N ARG A 106 15.04 2.22 15.69
CA ARG A 106 14.25 1.05 15.29
C ARG A 106 14.03 1.03 13.78
N LYS A 107 13.81 -0.17 13.23
CA LYS A 107 13.33 -0.30 11.85
C LYS A 107 11.93 0.26 11.72
N ILE A 108 11.65 0.84 10.56
CA ILE A 108 10.35 1.44 10.23
C ILE A 108 9.49 0.50 9.40
N SER A 109 8.18 0.56 9.55
CA SER A 109 7.25 -0.06 8.62
C SER A 109 6.77 0.94 7.58
N LEU A 110 6.65 0.50 6.33
CA LEU A 110 6.20 1.31 5.21
C LEU A 110 4.80 0.88 4.79
N VAL A 111 3.86 1.83 4.76
CA VAL A 111 2.51 1.63 4.23
C VAL A 111 2.34 2.51 3.01
N GLY A 112 2.19 1.92 1.83
CA GLY A 112 2.09 2.68 0.59
C GLY A 112 0.76 2.45 -0.13
N TRP A 113 0.06 3.53 -0.45
CA TRP A 113 -1.18 3.49 -1.22
C TRP A 113 -0.91 3.76 -2.69
N SER A 114 -1.38 2.87 -3.59
CA SER A 114 -1.23 3.04 -5.04
C SER A 114 0.24 3.29 -5.44
N LEU A 115 0.56 4.40 -6.08
CA LEU A 115 1.92 4.81 -6.42
C LEU A 115 2.85 4.84 -5.19
N GLY A 116 2.34 5.23 -4.02
CA GLY A 116 3.11 5.21 -2.77
C GLY A 116 3.58 3.81 -2.36
N GLY A 117 2.84 2.76 -2.74
CA GLY A 117 3.25 1.38 -2.50
C GLY A 117 4.40 0.95 -3.40
N LEU A 118 4.51 1.47 -4.61
CA LEU A 118 5.69 1.26 -5.46
C LEU A 118 6.93 1.85 -4.79
N TYR A 119 6.81 3.05 -4.23
CA TYR A 119 7.90 3.70 -3.48
C TYR A 119 8.27 2.90 -2.22
N ALA A 120 7.29 2.45 -1.45
CA ALA A 120 7.52 1.64 -0.25
C ALA A 120 8.34 0.37 -0.57
N ARG A 121 7.98 -0.33 -1.66
CA ARG A 121 8.68 -1.53 -2.11
C ARG A 121 10.14 -1.23 -2.47
N GLN A 122 10.38 -0.18 -3.23
CA GLN A 122 11.72 0.18 -3.66
C GLN A 122 12.60 0.67 -2.50
N LEU A 123 12.04 1.50 -1.60
CA LEU A 123 12.73 1.91 -0.38
C LEU A 123 13.16 0.70 0.48
N ALA A 124 12.29 -0.31 0.60
CA ALA A 124 12.61 -1.53 1.34
C ALA A 124 13.73 -2.37 0.68
N LYS A 125 13.83 -2.36 -0.65
CA LYS A 125 14.94 -2.99 -1.37
C LYS A 125 16.25 -2.23 -1.22
N MET A 126 16.18 -0.91 -1.24
CA MET A 126 17.36 -0.05 -1.07
C MET A 126 17.89 -0.06 0.37
N MET A 127 17.01 -0.23 1.36
CA MET A 127 17.32 -0.03 2.78
C MET A 127 16.73 -1.16 3.67
N PRO A 128 17.00 -2.45 3.36
CA PRO A 128 16.38 -3.58 4.07
C PRO A 128 16.74 -3.62 5.57
N ASP A 129 17.89 -3.07 5.93
CA ASP A 129 18.35 -3.00 7.32
C ASP A 129 17.61 -1.95 8.15
N ARG A 130 16.93 -1.00 7.49
CA ARG A 130 16.14 0.06 8.12
C ARG A 130 14.63 -0.16 8.02
N VAL A 131 14.18 -1.06 7.15
CA VAL A 131 12.76 -1.36 6.93
C VAL A 131 12.38 -2.66 7.62
N ARG A 132 11.32 -2.59 8.45
CA ARG A 132 10.76 -3.73 9.18
C ARG A 132 9.80 -4.55 8.32
N SER A 133 8.89 -3.86 7.63
CA SER A 133 7.88 -4.49 6.77
C SER A 133 7.33 -3.50 5.75
N VAL A 134 6.70 -4.04 4.69
CA VAL A 134 5.99 -3.27 3.66
C VAL A 134 4.54 -3.72 3.59
N ILE A 135 3.61 -2.77 3.57
CA ILE A 135 2.21 -3.01 3.28
C ILE A 135 1.82 -2.13 2.09
N THR A 136 1.32 -2.73 1.02
CA THR A 136 0.83 -2.01 -0.16
C THR A 136 -0.68 -2.05 -0.23
N LEU A 137 -1.30 -0.92 -0.62
CA LEU A 137 -2.74 -0.76 -0.75
C LEU A 137 -3.07 -0.47 -2.22
N GLY A 138 -3.60 -1.43 -2.96
CA GLY A 138 -3.96 -1.29 -4.38
C GLY A 138 -2.81 -0.81 -5.27
N SER A 139 -1.60 -1.29 -5.05
CA SER A 139 -0.40 -0.81 -5.75
C SER A 139 -0.04 -1.72 -6.92
N PRO A 140 -0.03 -1.22 -8.17
CA PRO A 140 0.20 -2.04 -9.35
C PRO A 140 1.71 -2.20 -9.64
N PHE A 141 2.37 -3.10 -8.93
CA PHE A 141 3.81 -3.35 -9.06
C PHE A 141 4.16 -4.51 -9.99
N ALA A 142 3.16 -5.25 -10.49
CA ALA A 142 3.38 -6.39 -11.39
C ALA A 142 2.62 -6.22 -12.71
N GLY A 143 3.18 -6.75 -13.79
CA GLY A 143 2.56 -6.74 -15.10
C GLY A 143 2.76 -5.43 -15.87
N ASN A 144 1.78 -5.07 -16.70
CA ASN A 144 1.87 -3.89 -17.55
C ASN A 144 1.58 -2.60 -16.75
N PRO A 145 2.50 -1.63 -16.70
CA PRO A 145 2.28 -0.33 -16.04
C PRO A 145 1.05 0.44 -16.55
N LYS A 146 0.62 0.17 -17.78
CA LYS A 146 -0.59 0.75 -18.39
C LYS A 146 -1.88 -0.02 -18.09
N ALA A 147 -1.83 -1.10 -17.31
CA ALA A 147 -3.01 -1.81 -16.82
C ALA A 147 -3.71 -1.05 -15.67
N THR A 148 -3.73 0.27 -15.73
CA THR A 148 -4.44 1.14 -14.79
C THR A 148 -5.22 2.21 -15.54
N ASN A 149 -6.35 2.66 -15.00
CA ASN A 149 -7.07 3.82 -15.53
C ASN A 149 -6.35 5.15 -15.21
N ALA A 150 -5.31 5.13 -14.39
CA ALA A 150 -4.56 6.32 -13.96
C ALA A 150 -3.28 6.59 -14.78
N TRP A 151 -2.87 5.73 -15.72
CA TRP A 151 -1.57 5.87 -16.40
C TRP A 151 -1.41 7.21 -17.13
N ARG A 152 -2.49 7.71 -17.77
CA ARG A 152 -2.47 9.03 -18.46
C ARG A 152 -2.32 10.18 -17.47
N VAL A 153 -3.00 10.09 -16.31
CA VAL A 153 -2.87 11.07 -15.23
C VAL A 153 -1.44 11.07 -14.69
N TYR A 154 -0.85 9.88 -14.56
CA TYR A 154 0.55 9.73 -14.17
C TYR A 154 1.49 10.42 -15.17
N GLU A 155 1.37 10.13 -16.46
CA GLU A 155 2.23 10.73 -17.49
C GLU A 155 2.07 12.27 -17.53
N MET A 156 0.84 12.77 -17.40
CA MET A 156 0.56 14.22 -17.35
C MET A 156 1.12 14.88 -16.07
N ALA A 157 1.00 14.23 -14.92
CA ALA A 157 1.42 14.79 -13.64
C ALA A 157 2.94 14.73 -13.44
N SER A 158 3.57 13.64 -13.87
CA SER A 158 5.01 13.41 -13.71
C SER A 158 5.84 14.00 -14.85
N GLY A 159 5.24 14.22 -16.03
CA GLY A 159 5.94 14.55 -17.26
C GLY A 159 6.72 13.38 -17.85
N ARG A 160 6.41 12.14 -17.49
CA ARG A 160 7.18 10.93 -17.79
C ARG A 160 6.27 9.79 -18.25
N ARG A 161 6.80 8.87 -19.02
CA ARG A 161 6.06 7.70 -19.48
C ARG A 161 5.93 6.67 -18.36
N ALA A 162 4.77 6.03 -18.27
CA ALA A 162 4.48 5.02 -17.25
C ALA A 162 5.33 3.75 -17.42
N ASP A 163 5.76 3.44 -18.65
CA ASP A 163 6.56 2.29 -19.00
C ASP A 163 8.09 2.48 -18.78
N GLU A 164 8.54 3.68 -18.41
CA GLU A 164 9.94 3.99 -18.16
C GLU A 164 10.35 3.92 -16.67
N GLU A 165 9.42 3.63 -15.77
CA GLU A 165 9.70 3.68 -14.31
C GLU A 165 10.51 2.50 -13.77
N ASP A 166 10.52 1.37 -14.45
CA ASP A 166 11.08 0.10 -13.94
C ASP A 166 12.58 0.14 -13.60
N GLY A 167 13.31 1.15 -14.05
CA GLY A 167 14.76 1.23 -13.83
C GLY A 167 15.25 2.27 -12.81
N ARG A 168 14.39 3.15 -12.32
CA ARG A 168 14.82 4.34 -11.56
C ARG A 168 15.27 4.08 -10.14
N PHE A 169 14.65 3.12 -9.49
CA PHE A 169 15.02 2.69 -8.14
C PHE A 169 16.06 1.56 -8.13
N GLY A 170 16.61 1.19 -9.30
CA GLY A 170 17.66 0.18 -9.37
C GLY A 170 17.20 -1.26 -9.27
N GLY A 171 15.95 -1.57 -9.65
CA GLY A 171 15.44 -2.94 -9.67
C GLY A 171 14.00 -3.05 -10.17
N SER A 172 13.58 -4.25 -10.58
CA SER A 172 12.22 -4.49 -11.05
C SER A 172 11.18 -4.21 -9.97
N LEU A 173 10.11 -3.46 -10.30
CA LEU A 173 8.98 -3.19 -9.40
C LEU A 173 8.30 -4.48 -8.92
N SER A 174 8.26 -5.51 -9.77
CA SER A 174 7.61 -6.79 -9.47
C SER A 174 8.40 -7.69 -8.52
N GLU A 175 9.68 -7.43 -8.31
CA GLU A 175 10.50 -8.19 -7.37
C GLU A 175 10.06 -7.93 -5.92
N THR A 176 9.80 -9.00 -5.17
CA THR A 176 9.39 -8.91 -3.78
C THR A 176 10.51 -8.33 -2.91
N PRO A 177 10.21 -7.33 -2.06
CA PRO A 177 11.19 -6.81 -1.10
C PRO A 177 11.75 -7.91 -0.18
N PRO A 178 13.01 -7.79 0.28
CA PRO A 178 13.64 -8.79 1.15
C PRO A 178 13.15 -8.74 2.61
N VAL A 179 12.06 -8.04 2.87
CA VAL A 179 11.42 -7.88 4.19
C VAL A 179 9.98 -8.42 4.14
N PRO A 180 9.33 -8.70 5.28
CA PRO A 180 7.91 -9.06 5.31
C PRO A 180 7.05 -8.11 4.51
N THR A 181 6.25 -8.63 3.58
CA THR A 181 5.47 -7.82 2.64
C THR A 181 4.04 -8.34 2.54
N THR A 182 3.07 -7.45 2.75
CA THR A 182 1.64 -7.73 2.59
C THR A 182 1.07 -6.84 1.48
N ALA A 183 0.48 -7.45 0.46
CA ALA A 183 -0.28 -6.74 -0.57
C ALA A 183 -1.77 -6.80 -0.24
N ILE A 184 -2.37 -5.65 0.06
CA ILE A 184 -3.81 -5.50 0.22
C ILE A 184 -4.37 -5.03 -1.12
N PHE A 185 -5.31 -5.80 -1.69
CA PHE A 185 -5.89 -5.53 -2.99
C PHE A 185 -7.40 -5.73 -2.99
N SER A 186 -8.07 -5.22 -4.02
CA SER A 186 -9.51 -5.42 -4.21
C SER A 186 -9.81 -5.80 -5.67
N ARG A 187 -10.62 -6.83 -5.88
CA ARG A 187 -11.12 -7.19 -7.21
C ARG A 187 -12.10 -6.15 -7.75
N THR A 188 -12.61 -5.28 -6.89
CA THR A 188 -13.52 -4.19 -7.25
C THR A 188 -12.82 -2.83 -7.35
N ASP A 189 -11.49 -2.81 -7.37
CA ASP A 189 -10.67 -1.64 -7.68
C ASP A 189 -10.97 -1.17 -9.12
N GLY A 190 -11.38 0.08 -9.27
CA GLY A 190 -11.74 0.67 -10.57
C GLY A 190 -10.57 1.41 -11.24
N ILE A 191 -9.42 1.51 -10.58
CA ILE A 191 -8.23 2.22 -11.08
C ILE A 191 -7.14 1.25 -11.52
N CYS A 192 -6.76 0.29 -10.67
CA CYS A 192 -5.67 -0.63 -10.94
C CYS A 192 -6.20 -2.05 -11.21
N ALA A 193 -5.67 -2.72 -12.21
CA ALA A 193 -5.93 -4.15 -12.39
C ALA A 193 -5.41 -4.90 -11.16
N TRP A 194 -6.32 -5.51 -10.40
CA TRP A 194 -6.02 -6.14 -9.12
C TRP A 194 -4.93 -7.22 -9.21
N GLN A 195 -4.84 -7.93 -10.34
CA GLN A 195 -3.80 -8.94 -10.57
C GLN A 195 -2.39 -8.32 -10.55
N GLY A 196 -2.27 -7.05 -10.97
CA GLY A 196 -1.03 -6.29 -10.90
C GLY A 196 -0.67 -5.82 -9.48
N CYS A 197 -1.60 -5.94 -8.54
CA CYS A 197 -1.41 -5.53 -7.14
C CYS A 197 -1.09 -6.70 -6.20
N MET A 198 -0.93 -7.91 -6.74
CA MET A 198 -0.68 -9.11 -5.94
C MET A 198 0.79 -9.47 -5.87
N GLU A 199 1.23 -9.84 -4.67
CA GLU A 199 2.53 -10.48 -4.44
C GLU A 199 2.54 -11.93 -4.94
N LYS A 200 3.73 -12.40 -5.29
CA LYS A 200 3.99 -13.83 -5.38
C LYS A 200 4.11 -14.36 -3.95
N PRO A 201 3.21 -15.27 -3.51
CA PRO A 201 3.28 -15.80 -2.14
C PRO A 201 4.62 -16.45 -1.84
N SER A 202 5.17 -16.16 -0.67
CA SER A 202 6.43 -16.74 -0.19
C SER A 202 6.42 -16.86 1.33
N ALA A 203 7.52 -17.33 1.91
CA ALA A 203 7.69 -17.39 3.36
C ALA A 203 7.60 -16.02 4.06
N ARG A 204 7.63 -14.90 3.33
CA ARG A 204 7.59 -13.52 3.88
C ARG A 204 6.66 -12.60 3.10
N SER A 205 5.85 -13.11 2.18
CA SER A 205 4.92 -12.30 1.41
C SER A 205 3.56 -12.95 1.31
N GLU A 206 2.53 -12.12 1.34
CA GLU A 206 1.14 -12.55 1.30
C GLU A 206 0.25 -11.55 0.57
N ASN A 207 -0.97 -12.01 0.29
CA ASN A 207 -2.03 -11.20 -0.27
C ASN A 207 -3.23 -11.19 0.69
N VAL A 208 -3.81 -10.02 0.91
CA VAL A 208 -5.06 -9.83 1.66
C VAL A 208 -6.08 -9.19 0.73
N GLU A 209 -7.14 -9.92 0.42
CA GLU A 209 -8.24 -9.39 -0.40
C GLU A 209 -9.24 -8.64 0.48
N VAL A 210 -9.69 -7.49 0.00
CA VAL A 210 -10.76 -6.68 0.59
C VAL A 210 -11.75 -6.26 -0.49
N GLU A 211 -12.96 -5.90 -0.12
CA GLU A 211 -13.91 -5.28 -1.03
C GLU A 211 -13.92 -3.77 -0.82
N SER A 212 -13.11 -3.04 -1.59
CA SER A 212 -12.95 -1.60 -1.50
C SER A 212 -12.81 -0.97 -2.87
N SER A 213 -13.18 0.29 -3.01
CA SER A 213 -12.72 1.11 -4.12
C SER A 213 -11.22 1.39 -3.98
N HIS A 214 -10.55 1.72 -5.10
CA HIS A 214 -9.16 2.15 -5.07
C HIS A 214 -8.99 3.42 -4.22
N CYS A 215 -9.85 4.42 -4.49
CA CYS A 215 -9.84 5.71 -3.80
C CYS A 215 -10.23 5.60 -2.31
N GLY A 216 -10.90 4.53 -1.92
CA GLY A 216 -11.31 4.29 -0.54
C GLY A 216 -10.29 3.53 0.31
N MET A 217 -9.33 2.82 -0.28
CA MET A 217 -8.40 1.98 0.47
C MET A 217 -7.66 2.72 1.60
N GLY A 218 -7.40 4.00 1.44
CA GLY A 218 -6.75 4.82 2.47
C GLY A 218 -7.62 5.10 3.70
N HIS A 219 -8.91 4.74 3.68
CA HIS A 219 -9.88 4.96 4.76
C HIS A 219 -11.01 3.91 4.78
N HIS A 220 -10.75 2.69 4.34
CA HIS A 220 -11.70 1.59 4.43
C HIS A 220 -11.51 0.82 5.75
N PRO A 221 -12.60 0.46 6.48
CA PRO A 221 -12.48 -0.21 7.79
C PRO A 221 -11.69 -1.51 7.75
N ALA A 222 -11.97 -2.38 6.78
CA ALA A 222 -11.25 -3.65 6.64
C ALA A 222 -9.77 -3.44 6.31
N VAL A 223 -9.45 -2.47 5.45
CA VAL A 223 -8.05 -2.12 5.17
C VAL A 223 -7.33 -1.64 6.42
N ALA A 224 -7.95 -0.73 7.18
CA ALA A 224 -7.37 -0.22 8.42
C ALA A 224 -7.10 -1.32 9.45
N TYR A 225 -8.06 -2.25 9.62
CA TYR A 225 -7.87 -3.39 10.51
C TYR A 225 -6.73 -4.29 10.04
N ALA A 226 -6.70 -4.67 8.75
CA ALA A 226 -5.64 -5.50 8.19
C ALA A 226 -4.26 -4.85 8.35
N VAL A 227 -4.15 -3.53 8.10
CA VAL A 227 -2.90 -2.78 8.32
C VAL A 227 -2.47 -2.84 9.79
N ALA A 228 -3.40 -2.60 10.73
CA ALA A 228 -3.08 -2.66 12.17
C ALA A 228 -2.64 -4.08 12.60
N ASP A 229 -3.30 -5.11 12.10
CA ASP A 229 -2.95 -6.51 12.37
C ASP A 229 -1.54 -6.84 11.85
N ARG A 230 -1.24 -6.46 10.63
CA ARG A 230 0.08 -6.72 10.03
C ARG A 230 1.21 -5.96 10.73
N LEU A 231 0.98 -4.71 11.09
CA LEU A 231 1.95 -3.89 11.82
C LEU A 231 2.20 -4.39 13.25
N ALA A 232 1.21 -5.02 13.88
CA ALA A 232 1.31 -5.51 15.27
C ALA A 232 2.19 -6.75 15.41
N GLN A 233 2.59 -7.39 14.32
CA GLN A 233 3.47 -8.56 14.39
C GLN A 233 4.84 -8.18 14.98
N PRO A 234 5.35 -8.95 15.95
CA PRO A 234 6.69 -8.72 16.47
C PRO A 234 7.74 -8.85 15.34
N GLU A 235 8.77 -8.02 15.39
CA GLU A 235 9.87 -8.11 14.42
C GLU A 235 10.49 -9.50 14.46
N GLY A 236 10.74 -10.07 13.28
CA GLY A 236 11.27 -11.42 13.14
C GLY A 236 10.27 -12.58 13.36
N LYS A 237 9.02 -12.29 13.72
CA LYS A 237 7.96 -13.31 13.94
C LYS A 237 6.80 -13.14 12.95
N TRP A 238 7.11 -12.91 11.69
CA TRP A 238 6.06 -12.78 10.68
C TRP A 238 5.30 -14.10 10.49
N ALA A 239 3.99 -14.01 10.42
CA ALA A 239 3.07 -15.08 10.08
C ALA A 239 2.00 -14.55 9.11
N PRO A 240 1.44 -15.36 8.22
CA PRO A 240 0.35 -14.96 7.33
C PRO A 240 -0.86 -14.42 8.09
N PHE A 241 -1.65 -13.57 7.41
CA PHE A 241 -2.90 -13.03 7.96
C PHE A 241 -3.89 -14.14 8.26
N ASP A 242 -4.28 -14.25 9.53
CA ASP A 242 -5.28 -15.22 9.96
C ASP A 242 -6.68 -14.77 9.51
N ARG A 243 -7.29 -15.55 8.61
CA ARG A 243 -8.65 -15.34 8.09
C ARG A 243 -9.70 -16.19 8.81
N SER A 244 -9.39 -16.82 9.93
CA SER A 244 -10.34 -17.63 10.68
C SER A 244 -11.41 -16.80 11.40
N GLY A 245 -12.49 -17.44 11.80
CA GLY A 245 -13.59 -16.82 12.51
C GLY A 245 -14.28 -15.72 11.70
N TRP A 246 -14.64 -14.60 12.33
CA TRP A 246 -15.33 -13.48 11.69
C TRP A 246 -14.54 -12.86 10.52
N ARG A 247 -13.22 -13.01 10.51
CA ARG A 247 -12.37 -12.45 9.45
C ARG A 247 -12.67 -13.10 8.10
N SER A 248 -13.09 -14.37 8.05
CA SER A 248 -13.45 -15.04 6.80
C SER A 248 -14.65 -14.40 6.08
N MET A 249 -15.50 -13.67 6.82
CA MET A 249 -16.64 -12.93 6.25
C MET A 249 -16.24 -11.59 5.63
N VAL A 250 -15.12 -11.02 6.08
CA VAL A 250 -14.64 -9.68 5.69
C VAL A 250 -13.49 -9.75 4.68
N TYR A 251 -12.66 -10.79 4.78
CA TYR A 251 -11.47 -10.98 3.96
C TYR A 251 -11.61 -12.25 3.11
N PRO A 252 -12.05 -12.11 1.85
CA PRO A 252 -12.18 -13.23 0.94
C PRO A 252 -10.87 -14.00 0.75
N ASP A 253 -10.97 -15.23 0.23
CA ASP A 253 -9.77 -15.99 -0.12
C ASP A 253 -9.10 -15.34 -1.35
N PRO A 254 -7.86 -14.84 -1.23
CA PRO A 254 -7.17 -14.25 -2.37
C PRO A 254 -6.87 -15.25 -3.49
N ALA A 255 -6.94 -16.55 -3.21
CA ALA A 255 -6.71 -17.63 -4.18
C ALA A 255 -7.98 -18.10 -4.92
N ARG A 256 -9.17 -17.56 -4.57
CA ARG A 256 -10.45 -17.92 -5.21
C ARG A 256 -10.53 -17.51 -6.68
#